data_8ce58be5d4d321f8545e8033a8e63c38
#
_entry.id   8ce58be5d4d321f8545e8033a8e63c38
#
_cell.length_a   1.000
_cell.length_b   1.000
_cell.length_c   1.000
_cell.angle_alpha   90.00
_cell.angle_beta   90.00
_cell.angle_gamma   90.00
#
_symmetry.space_group_name_H-M   'P 1'
#
loop_
_entity.id
_entity.type
_entity.pdbx_description
1 polymer ?
#
loop_
_entity_poly.entity_id
_entity_poly.type
_entity_poly.pdbx_seq_one_letter_code
_entity_poly.pdbx_strand_id
1 'polypeptide(L)'
;MTSEWWRTAAIYQIYPRSFADANGDGMGDLAGIRSRLPELADLGVDAIWLSPFYTSPQKDAGYDVADYCDVDPLFGTLADFDDMLAEAHRLGLKVIVDLVPNHSSDRHPWFQEALAAAPGSPERARYIFRDGKGEHGELPPNNWESVFGGSMWTRTTNPDGTPGQWYLHIFDSSQPDFDWEQEEVREEFRRILRFWLDRGVDGFRVDVAHGLIKADGLPDYTPPADAGSMGGNQHGLEGGVPLEPEIHDENVGAPYWGQEGVHEVYRDWRKVLDEYDGERILAAEAWVDPLARVAKWVRPDEMHQAFNFAYLETPWEAAPLRSVIDHSIETFAAVGAPSTWVLSNHDVIRHASRLALTADSLQGHGIGPKSPGLPDPVVGLRRARAATALMLALPGSAYIYQGEELGLPEAVDLPDEARQDPTWFRTDGERYGRDGCRVPLPWESDAPSYGFGPTDTTWLPQPAQWAEFARDRQRGVAGSTLELYRSLLAERRARSLATGDLEWIEGFGDDVLAVRNGSVLVVANTGSDPVELPAGDVILASAVLDGRTLPGDTTAWLAA
;
A
#
# COMPACT_ATOMS: atom_id res chain seq x y z
N MET A 1 -12.91 14.77 24.64
CA MET A 1 -13.09 14.17 23.29
C MET A 1 -11.78 13.49 22.98
N THR A 2 -11.78 12.17 22.92
CA THR A 2 -10.65 11.41 22.37
C THR A 2 -10.46 11.91 20.94
N SER A 3 -9.28 12.41 20.59
CA SER A 3 -9.03 12.85 19.21
C SER A 3 -8.95 11.61 18.33
N GLU A 4 -9.77 11.50 17.32
CA GLU A 4 -9.69 10.47 16.27
C GLU A 4 -8.37 10.66 15.50
N TRP A 5 -7.26 10.22 16.12
CA TRP A 5 -5.88 10.47 15.67
C TRP A 5 -5.65 10.11 14.20
N TRP A 6 -6.33 9.07 13.75
CA TRP A 6 -6.23 8.51 12.41
C TRP A 6 -6.73 9.44 11.30
N ARG A 7 -7.62 10.40 11.64
CA ARG A 7 -8.16 11.34 10.63
C ARG A 7 -7.11 12.28 10.05
N THR A 8 -6.07 12.55 10.80
CA THR A 8 -5.06 13.56 10.46
C THR A 8 -3.65 13.02 10.39
N ALA A 9 -3.47 11.73 10.75
CA ALA A 9 -2.17 11.12 10.92
C ALA A 9 -1.35 11.06 9.62
N ALA A 10 -0.06 11.28 9.75
CA ALA A 10 0.94 10.84 8.81
C ALA A 10 1.47 9.48 9.27
N ILE A 11 1.30 8.45 8.45
CA ILE A 11 1.59 7.06 8.78
C ILE A 11 2.72 6.57 7.89
N TYR A 12 3.75 5.99 8.49
CA TYR A 12 4.93 5.50 7.76
C TYR A 12 4.85 3.99 7.59
N GLN A 13 4.86 3.51 6.36
CA GLN A 13 4.89 2.09 6.06
C GLN A 13 6.31 1.55 6.18
N ILE A 14 6.48 0.55 7.02
CA ILE A 14 7.69 -0.27 7.17
C ILE A 14 7.47 -1.61 6.47
N TYR A 15 8.34 -1.93 5.52
CA TYR A 15 8.47 -3.25 4.93
C TYR A 15 9.58 -3.99 5.69
N PRO A 16 9.25 -4.88 6.65
CA PRO A 16 10.21 -5.38 7.64
C PRO A 16 11.50 -5.92 7.05
N ARG A 17 11.39 -6.74 6.00
CA ARG A 17 12.52 -7.39 5.32
C ARG A 17 13.60 -6.42 4.83
N SER A 18 13.22 -5.17 4.56
CA SER A 18 14.06 -4.16 3.89
C SER A 18 14.27 -2.90 4.71
N PHE A 19 13.85 -2.88 5.97
CA PHE A 19 13.96 -1.68 6.78
C PHE A 19 15.31 -1.57 7.49
N ALA A 20 15.63 -2.52 8.38
CA ALA A 20 16.93 -2.59 9.06
C ALA A 20 17.14 -4.02 9.58
N ASP A 21 18.36 -4.51 9.48
CA ASP A 21 18.81 -5.83 9.90
C ASP A 21 19.73 -5.70 11.13
N ALA A 22 19.32 -6.21 12.28
CA ALA A 22 20.11 -6.13 13.51
C ALA A 22 21.03 -7.36 13.69
N ASN A 23 20.67 -8.51 13.12
CA ASN A 23 21.39 -9.76 13.32
C ASN A 23 22.47 -10.06 12.26
N GLY A 24 22.42 -9.38 11.11
CA GLY A 24 23.43 -9.45 10.05
C GLY A 24 23.25 -10.60 9.05
N ASP A 25 22.05 -11.19 8.99
CA ASP A 25 21.74 -12.26 8.03
C ASP A 25 21.31 -11.76 6.65
N GLY A 26 21.12 -10.45 6.50
CA GLY A 26 20.73 -9.80 5.27
C GLY A 26 19.22 -9.60 5.13
N MET A 27 18.44 -9.98 6.15
CA MET A 27 17.02 -9.78 6.25
C MET A 27 16.73 -8.78 7.38
N GLY A 28 15.92 -7.76 7.11
CA GLY A 28 15.46 -6.84 8.16
C GLY A 28 14.62 -7.55 9.21
N ASP A 29 14.68 -7.09 10.45
CA ASP A 29 14.05 -7.73 11.60
C ASP A 29 13.43 -6.73 12.58
N LEU A 30 12.65 -7.22 13.57
CA LEU A 30 11.97 -6.39 14.57
C LEU A 30 12.95 -5.64 15.47
N ALA A 31 14.10 -6.20 15.77
CA ALA A 31 15.16 -5.55 16.55
C ALA A 31 15.79 -4.38 15.75
N GLY A 32 16.00 -4.58 14.45
CA GLY A 32 16.41 -3.53 13.51
C GLY A 32 15.39 -2.42 13.42
N ILE A 33 14.10 -2.76 13.25
CA ILE A 33 13.01 -1.78 13.27
C ILE A 33 13.04 -0.96 14.56
N ARG A 34 13.07 -1.65 15.72
CA ARG A 34 13.13 -0.99 17.04
C ARG A 34 14.29 -0.01 17.13
N SER A 35 15.46 -0.37 16.63
CA SER A 35 16.67 0.47 16.67
C SER A 35 16.53 1.78 15.89
N ARG A 36 15.69 1.80 14.85
CA ARG A 36 15.47 2.95 13.94
C ARG A 36 14.17 3.73 14.22
N LEU A 37 13.33 3.31 15.18
CA LEU A 37 12.12 4.06 15.56
C LEU A 37 12.38 5.52 15.96
N PRO A 38 13.48 5.87 16.66
CA PRO A 38 13.79 7.27 16.95
C PRO A 38 13.94 8.13 15.69
N GLU A 39 14.39 7.55 14.57
CA GLU A 39 14.51 8.24 13.28
C GLU A 39 13.15 8.60 12.68
N LEU A 40 12.14 7.75 12.89
CA LEU A 40 10.77 7.99 12.43
C LEU A 40 10.04 8.99 13.31
N ALA A 41 10.25 8.93 14.63
CA ALA A 41 9.75 9.95 15.55
C ALA A 41 10.34 11.34 15.22
N ASP A 42 11.65 11.41 14.90
CA ASP A 42 12.34 12.62 14.47
C ASP A 42 11.88 13.12 13.09
N LEU A 43 11.49 12.22 12.19
CA LEU A 43 10.86 12.56 10.91
C LEU A 43 9.52 13.29 11.13
N GLY A 44 8.81 12.96 12.20
CA GLY A 44 7.57 13.62 12.60
C GLY A 44 6.30 12.89 12.16
N VAL A 45 6.35 11.59 11.88
CA VAL A 45 5.16 10.77 11.62
C VAL A 45 4.40 10.46 12.93
N ASP A 46 3.14 10.10 12.83
CA ASP A 46 2.25 9.84 13.98
C ASP A 46 2.11 8.35 14.26
N ALA A 47 2.30 7.53 13.24
CA ALA A 47 2.14 6.09 13.32
C ALA A 47 3.09 5.36 12.36
N ILE A 48 3.30 4.07 12.63
CA ILE A 48 3.93 3.14 11.71
C ILE A 48 2.92 2.05 11.30
N TRP A 49 3.01 1.58 10.06
CA TRP A 49 2.35 0.39 9.58
C TRP A 49 3.41 -0.63 9.20
N LEU A 50 3.35 -1.83 9.79
CA LEU A 50 4.23 -2.96 9.49
C LEU A 50 3.56 -3.87 8.47
N SER A 51 4.18 -4.08 7.30
CA SER A 51 3.82 -5.18 6.40
C SER A 51 4.03 -6.54 7.09
N PRO A 52 3.49 -7.67 6.59
CA PRO A 52 3.44 -8.92 7.33
C PRO A 52 4.79 -9.38 7.86
N PHE A 53 4.79 -9.79 9.12
CA PHE A 53 5.94 -10.37 9.85
C PHE A 53 5.56 -11.69 10.52
N TYR A 54 4.40 -12.22 10.22
CA TYR A 54 3.85 -13.48 10.73
C TYR A 54 4.63 -14.69 10.22
N THR A 55 4.49 -15.83 10.90
CA THR A 55 5.07 -17.10 10.44
C THR A 55 4.58 -17.41 9.03
N SER A 56 5.53 -17.56 8.10
CA SER A 56 5.25 -17.74 6.68
C SER A 56 6.38 -18.53 5.99
N PRO A 57 6.08 -19.38 5.00
CA PRO A 57 7.11 -19.92 4.09
C PRO A 57 7.76 -18.87 3.18
N GLN A 58 7.31 -17.63 3.22
CA GLN A 58 7.88 -16.49 2.49
C GLN A 58 7.81 -16.59 0.96
N LYS A 59 6.82 -17.31 0.42
CA LYS A 59 6.66 -17.45 -1.02
C LYS A 59 6.15 -16.16 -1.69
N ASP A 60 5.36 -15.39 -0.94
CA ASP A 60 4.97 -14.03 -1.31
C ASP A 60 5.39 -13.04 -0.21
N ALA A 61 6.65 -13.14 0.22
CA ALA A 61 7.31 -12.20 1.12
C ALA A 61 6.54 -11.92 2.43
N GLY A 62 5.83 -12.91 2.97
CA GLY A 62 5.08 -12.83 4.22
C GLY A 62 3.56 -12.75 4.04
N TYR A 63 3.06 -12.45 2.83
CA TYR A 63 1.63 -12.45 2.55
C TYR A 63 1.02 -13.87 2.45
N ASP A 64 1.82 -14.92 2.41
CA ASP A 64 1.43 -16.32 2.55
C ASP A 64 1.53 -16.76 4.03
N VAL A 65 0.56 -16.35 4.86
CA VAL A 65 0.59 -16.52 6.32
C VAL A 65 0.26 -17.96 6.73
N ALA A 66 1.15 -18.58 7.52
CA ALA A 66 0.97 -19.92 8.06
C ALA A 66 0.48 -19.92 9.53
N ASP A 67 0.81 -18.88 10.30
CA ASP A 67 0.29 -18.63 11.65
C ASP A 67 0.13 -17.12 11.86
N TYR A 68 -1.11 -16.67 12.08
CA TYR A 68 -1.45 -15.26 12.27
C TYR A 68 -1.16 -14.73 13.68
N CYS A 69 -0.82 -15.61 14.62
CA CYS A 69 -0.63 -15.26 16.04
C CYS A 69 0.81 -15.46 16.53
N ASP A 70 1.74 -15.61 15.60
CA ASP A 70 3.17 -15.71 15.93
C ASP A 70 4.02 -14.89 14.95
N VAL A 71 5.25 -14.61 15.35
CA VAL A 71 6.27 -13.91 14.55
C VAL A 71 7.12 -14.94 13.82
N ASP A 72 7.37 -14.70 12.53
CA ASP A 72 8.30 -15.53 11.77
C ASP A 72 9.72 -15.44 12.37
N PRO A 73 10.41 -16.57 12.58
CA PRO A 73 11.78 -16.56 13.08
C PRO A 73 12.77 -15.71 12.28
N LEU A 74 12.48 -15.41 11.01
CA LEU A 74 13.25 -14.46 10.21
C LEU A 74 13.22 -13.03 10.79
N PHE A 75 12.13 -12.66 11.43
CA PHE A 75 11.93 -11.30 11.95
C PHE A 75 12.11 -11.19 13.46
N GLY A 76 12.22 -12.33 14.15
CA GLY A 76 12.38 -12.38 15.61
C GLY A 76 11.33 -13.23 16.31
N THR A 77 10.87 -12.75 17.45
CA THR A 77 9.92 -13.44 18.33
C THR A 77 8.77 -12.50 18.74
N LEU A 78 7.71 -13.05 19.35
CA LEU A 78 6.66 -12.24 19.98
C LEU A 78 7.21 -11.28 21.05
N ALA A 79 8.27 -11.66 21.77
CA ALA A 79 8.92 -10.78 22.74
C ALA A 79 9.64 -9.60 22.06
N ASP A 80 10.26 -9.83 20.90
CA ASP A 80 10.87 -8.75 20.11
C ASP A 80 9.81 -7.78 19.57
N PHE A 81 8.63 -8.32 19.19
CA PHE A 81 7.49 -7.50 18.81
C PHE A 81 6.98 -6.64 19.97
N ASP A 82 6.80 -7.25 21.17
CA ASP A 82 6.33 -6.53 22.35
C ASP A 82 7.32 -5.41 22.74
N ASP A 83 8.62 -5.66 22.64
CA ASP A 83 9.68 -4.67 22.88
C ASP A 83 9.67 -3.55 21.84
N MET A 84 9.46 -3.86 20.56
CA MET A 84 9.34 -2.87 19.48
C MET A 84 8.09 -2.02 19.67
N LEU A 85 6.95 -2.62 19.99
CA LEU A 85 5.68 -1.94 20.25
C LEU A 85 5.80 -0.97 21.45
N ALA A 86 6.41 -1.45 22.55
CA ALA A 86 6.63 -0.62 23.74
C ALA A 86 7.53 0.59 23.44
N GLU A 87 8.57 0.42 22.63
CA GLU A 87 9.45 1.52 22.21
C GLU A 87 8.73 2.50 21.28
N ALA A 88 7.92 2.01 20.31
CA ALA A 88 7.09 2.87 19.46
C ALA A 88 6.15 3.75 20.29
N HIS A 89 5.43 3.15 21.23
CA HIS A 89 4.53 3.88 22.13
C HIS A 89 5.29 4.87 23.03
N ARG A 90 6.47 4.50 23.53
CA ARG A 90 7.33 5.42 24.31
C ARG A 90 7.74 6.66 23.50
N LEU A 91 7.92 6.51 22.20
CA LEU A 91 8.22 7.60 21.27
C LEU A 91 6.98 8.36 20.79
N GLY A 92 5.78 7.93 21.21
CA GLY A 92 4.51 8.55 20.81
C GLY A 92 3.98 8.06 19.45
N LEU A 93 4.58 7.02 18.87
CA LEU A 93 4.15 6.42 17.61
C LEU A 93 3.05 5.38 17.86
N LYS A 94 1.99 5.43 17.06
CA LYS A 94 0.99 4.38 16.96
C LYS A 94 1.51 3.23 16.09
N VAL A 95 1.01 2.01 16.32
CA VAL A 95 1.43 0.82 15.56
C VAL A 95 0.23 0.14 14.91
N ILE A 96 0.27 0.06 13.59
CA ILE A 96 -0.69 -0.65 12.75
C ILE A 96 0.03 -1.89 12.22
N VAL A 97 -0.59 -3.06 12.31
CA VAL A 97 -0.07 -4.30 11.74
C VAL A 97 -0.89 -4.71 10.52
N ASP A 98 -0.26 -5.35 9.56
CA ASP A 98 -0.96 -5.89 8.39
C ASP A 98 -1.83 -7.09 8.81
N LEU A 99 -2.96 -7.29 8.17
CA LEU A 99 -3.82 -8.45 8.33
C LEU A 99 -4.18 -8.96 6.95
N VAL A 100 -3.91 -10.24 6.69
CA VAL A 100 -4.09 -10.89 5.38
C VAL A 100 -5.27 -11.86 5.44
N PRO A 101 -6.52 -11.39 5.30
CA PRO A 101 -7.68 -12.22 5.55
C PRO A 101 -8.22 -12.98 4.34
N ASN A 102 -7.85 -12.60 3.13
CA ASN A 102 -8.40 -13.24 1.94
C ASN A 102 -7.97 -14.71 1.80
N HIS A 103 -6.73 -15.02 2.15
CA HIS A 103 -6.09 -16.32 1.95
C HIS A 103 -5.13 -16.63 3.10
N SER A 104 -4.72 -17.89 3.19
CA SER A 104 -3.60 -18.31 4.03
C SER A 104 -2.47 -18.89 3.19
N SER A 105 -1.36 -19.25 3.82
CA SER A 105 -0.36 -20.13 3.20
C SER A 105 -0.93 -21.53 2.96
N ASP A 106 -0.41 -22.20 1.92
CA ASP A 106 -0.61 -23.64 1.73
C ASP A 106 -0.03 -24.48 2.90
N ARG A 107 0.79 -23.87 3.78
CA ARG A 107 1.35 -24.47 5.00
C ARG A 107 0.52 -24.21 6.24
N HIS A 108 -0.52 -23.41 6.16
CA HIS A 108 -1.43 -23.20 7.28
C HIS A 108 -2.06 -24.52 7.72
N PRO A 109 -2.13 -24.83 9.03
CA PRO A 109 -2.68 -26.10 9.53
C PRO A 109 -4.07 -26.43 8.96
N TRP A 110 -4.94 -25.43 8.88
CA TRP A 110 -6.28 -25.61 8.33
C TRP A 110 -6.29 -26.05 6.86
N PHE A 111 -5.37 -25.54 6.03
CA PHE A 111 -5.31 -25.98 4.64
C PHE A 111 -4.77 -27.40 4.53
N GLN A 112 -3.81 -27.79 5.37
CA GLN A 112 -3.32 -29.17 5.43
C GLN A 112 -4.41 -30.15 5.89
N GLU A 113 -5.23 -29.76 6.90
CA GLU A 113 -6.42 -30.51 7.30
C GLU A 113 -7.44 -30.62 6.15
N ALA A 114 -7.72 -29.52 5.45
CA ALA A 114 -8.64 -29.50 4.31
C ALA A 114 -8.19 -30.42 3.17
N LEU A 115 -6.90 -30.48 2.88
CA LEU A 115 -6.34 -31.40 1.86
C LEU A 115 -6.51 -32.87 2.27
N ALA A 116 -6.38 -33.20 3.56
CA ALA A 116 -6.50 -34.55 4.10
C ALA A 116 -7.97 -35.00 4.25
N ALA A 117 -8.91 -34.04 4.33
CA ALA A 117 -10.32 -34.30 4.58
C ALA A 117 -11.09 -34.64 3.30
N ALA A 118 -12.23 -35.33 3.47
CA ALA A 118 -13.12 -35.66 2.34
C ALA A 118 -13.85 -34.43 1.80
N PRO A 119 -14.22 -34.42 0.51
CA PRO A 119 -15.11 -33.40 -0.04
C PRO A 119 -16.40 -33.23 0.79
N GLY A 120 -16.76 -31.96 1.09
CA GLY A 120 -17.93 -31.63 1.88
C GLY A 120 -17.73 -31.72 3.40
N SER A 121 -16.54 -32.05 3.89
CA SER A 121 -16.24 -31.98 5.33
C SER A 121 -16.13 -30.53 5.83
N PRO A 122 -16.32 -30.27 7.15
CA PRO A 122 -16.14 -28.95 7.74
C PRO A 122 -14.73 -28.38 7.51
N GLU A 123 -13.69 -29.21 7.64
CA GLU A 123 -12.30 -28.81 7.44
C GLU A 123 -12.07 -28.27 6.02
N ARG A 124 -12.66 -28.96 5.01
CA ARG A 124 -12.56 -28.53 3.59
C ARG A 124 -13.40 -27.30 3.31
N ALA A 125 -14.50 -27.11 4.03
CA ALA A 125 -15.38 -25.95 3.84
C ALA A 125 -14.73 -24.61 4.25
N ARG A 126 -13.63 -24.62 5.03
CA ARG A 126 -12.90 -23.40 5.39
C ARG A 126 -12.25 -22.68 4.20
N TYR A 127 -12.11 -23.40 3.07
CA TYR A 127 -11.53 -22.91 1.83
C TYR A 127 -12.46 -23.15 0.65
N ILE A 128 -12.27 -22.41 -0.43
CA ILE A 128 -13.12 -22.54 -1.62
C ILE A 128 -12.63 -23.70 -2.48
N PHE A 129 -13.27 -24.88 -2.33
CA PHE A 129 -13.07 -26.05 -3.17
C PHE A 129 -14.26 -26.27 -4.08
N ARG A 130 -14.01 -26.63 -5.34
CA ARG A 130 -15.06 -26.95 -6.32
C ARG A 130 -14.66 -28.14 -7.19
N ASP A 131 -15.64 -28.86 -7.71
CA ASP A 131 -15.41 -29.89 -8.72
C ASP A 131 -15.02 -29.23 -10.05
N GLY A 132 -14.11 -29.85 -10.78
CA GLY A 132 -13.73 -29.38 -12.11
C GLY A 132 -14.82 -29.64 -13.16
N LYS A 133 -14.71 -28.89 -14.26
CA LYS A 133 -15.49 -29.15 -15.50
C LYS A 133 -14.83 -30.27 -16.32
N GLY A 134 -15.56 -30.79 -17.34
CA GLY A 134 -15.13 -31.91 -18.20
C GLY A 134 -15.63 -33.26 -17.71
N GLU A 135 -15.36 -34.30 -18.47
CA GLU A 135 -15.86 -35.67 -18.19
C GLU A 135 -15.22 -36.27 -16.92
N HIS A 136 -13.97 -35.87 -16.63
CA HIS A 136 -13.19 -36.35 -15.48
C HIS A 136 -12.75 -35.20 -14.54
N GLY A 137 -13.43 -34.07 -14.60
CA GLY A 137 -13.10 -32.90 -13.80
C GLY A 137 -11.72 -32.31 -14.11
N GLU A 138 -11.24 -32.50 -15.34
CA GLU A 138 -9.89 -32.10 -15.76
C GLU A 138 -9.74 -30.62 -16.09
N LEU A 139 -10.84 -29.88 -16.23
CA LEU A 139 -10.85 -28.44 -16.46
C LEU A 139 -11.20 -27.70 -15.17
N PRO A 140 -10.66 -26.48 -14.97
CA PRO A 140 -10.96 -25.70 -13.78
C PRO A 140 -12.46 -25.32 -13.71
N PRO A 141 -12.97 -24.98 -12.51
CA PRO A 141 -14.38 -24.61 -12.30
C PRO A 141 -14.85 -23.41 -13.12
N ASN A 142 -13.98 -22.44 -13.37
CA ASN A 142 -14.23 -21.29 -14.23
C ASN A 142 -12.93 -20.82 -14.90
N ASN A 143 -13.01 -19.71 -15.65
CA ASN A 143 -11.90 -19.17 -16.44
C ASN A 143 -11.10 -18.07 -15.74
N TRP A 144 -11.18 -17.94 -14.42
CA TRP A 144 -10.51 -16.87 -13.71
C TRP A 144 -8.98 -17.00 -13.78
N GLU A 145 -8.31 -15.87 -14.00
CA GLU A 145 -6.86 -15.76 -14.07
C GLU A 145 -6.29 -15.08 -12.84
N SER A 146 -5.24 -15.67 -12.25
CA SER A 146 -4.56 -15.18 -11.07
C SER A 146 -3.93 -13.81 -11.30
N VAL A 147 -3.93 -12.98 -10.24
CA VAL A 147 -3.24 -11.68 -10.21
C VAL A 147 -1.77 -11.82 -10.65
N PHE A 148 -1.11 -12.90 -10.26
CA PHE A 148 0.29 -13.18 -10.64
C PHE A 148 0.43 -13.91 -11.98
N GLY A 149 -0.66 -14.21 -12.66
CA GLY A 149 -0.69 -14.91 -13.94
C GLY A 149 -1.07 -16.39 -13.83
N GLY A 150 -1.60 -16.93 -14.92
CA GLY A 150 -2.13 -18.30 -15.00
C GLY A 150 -3.49 -18.47 -14.32
N SER A 151 -3.95 -19.73 -14.17
CA SER A 151 -5.26 -20.02 -13.58
C SER A 151 -5.33 -19.64 -12.10
N MET A 152 -6.50 -19.16 -11.64
CA MET A 152 -6.82 -19.03 -10.20
C MET A 152 -7.14 -20.37 -9.52
N TRP A 153 -7.10 -21.47 -10.22
CA TRP A 153 -7.48 -22.77 -9.70
C TRP A 153 -6.33 -23.77 -9.80
N THR A 154 -6.09 -24.51 -8.72
CA THR A 154 -5.15 -25.62 -8.68
C THR A 154 -5.86 -26.90 -8.28
N ARG A 155 -5.65 -27.97 -9.06
CA ARG A 155 -6.26 -29.28 -8.79
C ARG A 155 -5.49 -30.02 -7.71
N THR A 156 -6.19 -30.52 -6.71
CA THR A 156 -5.59 -31.36 -5.67
C THR A 156 -5.41 -32.80 -6.13
N THR A 157 -4.59 -33.54 -5.38
CA THR A 157 -4.48 -34.99 -5.48
C THR A 157 -5.03 -35.60 -4.18
N ASN A 158 -5.97 -36.52 -4.29
CA ASN A 158 -6.52 -37.24 -3.16
C ASN A 158 -5.45 -38.16 -2.49
N PRO A 159 -5.63 -38.57 -1.22
CA PRO A 159 -4.70 -39.46 -0.55
C PRO A 159 -4.44 -40.81 -1.26
N ASP A 160 -5.38 -41.28 -2.06
CA ASP A 160 -5.26 -42.50 -2.88
C ASP A 160 -4.53 -42.29 -4.21
N GLY A 161 -4.06 -41.07 -4.50
CA GLY A 161 -3.37 -40.70 -5.73
C GLY A 161 -4.29 -40.32 -6.88
N THR A 162 -5.62 -40.36 -6.71
CA THR A 162 -6.57 -39.91 -7.73
C THR A 162 -6.66 -38.39 -7.79
N PRO A 163 -7.00 -37.81 -8.97
CA PRO A 163 -7.27 -36.38 -9.07
C PRO A 163 -8.45 -35.96 -8.18
N GLY A 164 -8.25 -34.89 -7.39
CA GLY A 164 -9.24 -34.34 -6.48
C GLY A 164 -9.96 -33.11 -7.02
N GLN A 165 -10.59 -32.38 -6.12
CA GLN A 165 -11.21 -31.08 -6.39
C GLN A 165 -10.18 -30.01 -6.68
N TRP A 166 -10.62 -28.89 -7.22
CA TRP A 166 -9.82 -27.68 -7.42
C TRP A 166 -10.06 -26.72 -6.25
N TYR A 167 -8.98 -26.09 -5.75
CA TYR A 167 -9.08 -24.99 -4.79
C TYR A 167 -8.79 -23.67 -5.48
N LEU A 168 -9.48 -22.62 -5.02
CA LEU A 168 -9.32 -21.25 -5.47
C LEU A 168 -8.09 -20.61 -4.82
N HIS A 169 -7.33 -19.84 -5.60
CA HIS A 169 -6.29 -18.93 -5.13
C HIS A 169 -6.24 -17.73 -6.09
N ILE A 170 -6.71 -16.58 -5.63
CA ILE A 170 -6.68 -15.35 -6.45
C ILE A 170 -5.25 -14.93 -6.76
N PHE A 171 -4.32 -15.21 -5.84
CA PHE A 171 -2.88 -14.96 -5.95
C PHE A 171 -2.10 -16.22 -6.33
N ASP A 172 -0.99 -16.50 -5.65
CA ASP A 172 -0.21 -17.70 -5.94
C ASP A 172 -0.93 -18.98 -5.52
N SER A 173 -0.59 -20.11 -6.16
CA SER A 173 -1.13 -21.42 -5.80
C SER A 173 -0.78 -21.85 -4.36
N SER A 174 0.21 -21.21 -3.73
CA SER A 174 0.53 -21.38 -2.32
C SER A 174 -0.33 -20.52 -1.38
N GLN A 175 -1.29 -19.75 -1.91
CA GLN A 175 -2.14 -18.83 -1.16
C GLN A 175 -3.63 -19.19 -1.35
N PRO A 176 -4.11 -20.35 -0.82
CA PRO A 176 -5.49 -20.77 -0.95
C PRO A 176 -6.45 -19.79 -0.29
N ASP A 177 -7.54 -19.43 -0.99
CA ASP A 177 -8.55 -18.48 -0.52
C ASP A 177 -9.48 -19.11 0.51
N PHE A 178 -9.67 -18.41 1.63
CA PHE A 178 -10.68 -18.77 2.63
C PHE A 178 -12.10 -18.62 2.07
N ASP A 179 -13.01 -19.45 2.57
CA ASP A 179 -14.45 -19.31 2.34
C ASP A 179 -15.09 -18.49 3.48
N TRP A 180 -15.27 -17.19 3.26
CA TRP A 180 -15.84 -16.25 4.23
C TRP A 180 -17.35 -16.41 4.47
N GLU A 181 -18.02 -17.30 3.76
CA GLU A 181 -19.38 -17.76 4.08
C GLU A 181 -19.40 -18.63 5.36
N GLN A 182 -18.24 -19.19 5.74
CA GLN A 182 -18.13 -20.06 6.92
C GLN A 182 -17.95 -19.25 8.20
N GLU A 183 -18.82 -19.48 9.17
CA GLU A 183 -18.75 -18.82 10.49
C GLU A 183 -17.44 -19.16 11.24
N GLU A 184 -16.89 -20.37 11.05
CA GLU A 184 -15.62 -20.77 11.65
C GLU A 184 -14.46 -19.87 11.18
N VAL A 185 -14.44 -19.46 9.91
CA VAL A 185 -13.45 -18.51 9.38
C VAL A 185 -13.64 -17.13 10.01
N ARG A 186 -14.88 -16.66 10.10
CA ARG A 186 -15.21 -15.36 10.72
C ARG A 186 -14.80 -15.31 12.20
N GLU A 187 -15.07 -16.38 12.96
CA GLU A 187 -14.70 -16.47 14.38
C GLU A 187 -13.19 -16.50 14.58
N GLU A 188 -12.46 -17.21 13.73
CA GLU A 188 -11.00 -17.25 13.80
C GLU A 188 -10.39 -15.86 13.60
N PHE A 189 -10.87 -15.09 12.63
CA PHE A 189 -10.37 -13.74 12.43
C PHE A 189 -10.76 -12.78 13.56
N ARG A 190 -11.93 -12.95 14.20
CA ARG A 190 -12.24 -12.23 15.45
C ARG A 190 -11.24 -12.57 16.56
N ARG A 191 -10.84 -13.85 16.68
CA ARG A 191 -9.81 -14.30 17.64
C ARG A 191 -8.43 -13.69 17.32
N ILE A 192 -8.04 -13.65 16.05
CA ILE A 192 -6.78 -13.05 15.60
C ILE A 192 -6.75 -11.55 15.92
N LEU A 193 -7.83 -10.83 15.62
CA LEU A 193 -7.94 -9.40 15.96
C LEU A 193 -7.73 -9.18 17.46
N ARG A 194 -8.43 -9.92 18.33
CA ARG A 194 -8.28 -9.81 19.79
C ARG A 194 -6.87 -10.14 20.25
N PHE A 195 -6.22 -11.14 19.67
CA PHE A 195 -4.85 -11.51 20.02
C PHE A 195 -3.87 -10.34 19.89
N TRP A 196 -3.95 -9.58 18.79
CA TRP A 196 -3.08 -8.43 18.57
C TRP A 196 -3.54 -7.18 19.34
N LEU A 197 -4.84 -6.98 19.48
CA LEU A 197 -5.39 -5.87 20.27
C LEU A 197 -5.06 -6.03 21.77
N ASP A 198 -5.10 -7.24 22.31
CA ASP A 198 -4.67 -7.56 23.68
C ASP A 198 -3.18 -7.28 23.92
N ARG A 199 -2.35 -7.37 22.88
CA ARG A 199 -0.93 -6.96 22.91
C ARG A 199 -0.75 -5.45 22.85
N GLY A 200 -1.77 -4.70 22.43
CA GLY A 200 -1.75 -3.24 22.43
C GLY A 200 -1.53 -2.59 21.07
N VAL A 201 -1.66 -3.31 19.94
CA VAL A 201 -1.61 -2.67 18.62
C VAL A 201 -2.72 -1.62 18.48
N ASP A 202 -2.46 -0.57 17.73
CA ASP A 202 -3.40 0.54 17.55
C ASP A 202 -4.34 0.35 16.35
N GLY A 203 -4.10 -0.67 15.54
CA GLY A 203 -4.98 -0.97 14.40
C GLY A 203 -4.40 -1.97 13.42
N PHE A 204 -5.16 -2.19 12.35
CA PHE A 204 -4.81 -3.10 11.28
C PHE A 204 -4.93 -2.43 9.91
N ARG A 205 -3.98 -2.71 9.03
CA ARG A 205 -4.18 -2.56 7.60
C ARG A 205 -4.69 -3.88 7.04
N VAL A 206 -5.81 -3.85 6.36
CA VAL A 206 -6.47 -5.05 5.85
C VAL A 206 -6.11 -5.24 4.40
N ASP A 207 -5.34 -6.28 4.16
CA ASP A 207 -4.90 -6.72 2.83
C ASP A 207 -6.09 -7.23 2.02
N VAL A 208 -6.12 -6.88 0.73
CA VAL A 208 -7.18 -7.33 -0.20
C VAL A 208 -8.59 -7.20 0.40
N ALA A 209 -8.88 -6.07 1.04
CA ALA A 209 -10.13 -5.85 1.76
C ALA A 209 -11.39 -6.01 0.89
N HIS A 210 -11.26 -6.04 -0.42
CA HIS A 210 -12.33 -6.19 -1.40
C HIS A 210 -12.49 -7.62 -1.92
N GLY A 211 -11.60 -8.55 -1.52
CA GLY A 211 -11.54 -9.90 -2.08
C GLY A 211 -12.23 -11.00 -1.29
N LEU A 212 -12.65 -10.76 -0.03
CA LEU A 212 -13.09 -11.82 0.88
C LEU A 212 -14.30 -12.61 0.39
N ILE A 213 -15.28 -11.93 -0.17
CA ILE A 213 -16.52 -12.55 -0.67
C ILE A 213 -16.45 -12.65 -2.20
N LYS A 214 -16.82 -13.80 -2.75
CA LYS A 214 -16.92 -14.06 -4.18
C LYS A 214 -18.39 -14.11 -4.61
N ALA A 215 -18.67 -13.78 -5.87
CA ALA A 215 -20.02 -13.84 -6.41
C ALA A 215 -20.58 -15.26 -6.37
N ASP A 216 -21.87 -15.38 -6.08
CA ASP A 216 -22.58 -16.65 -6.05
C ASP A 216 -22.41 -17.44 -7.36
N GLY A 217 -22.14 -18.74 -7.23
CA GLY A 217 -21.98 -19.63 -8.37
C GLY A 217 -20.68 -19.48 -9.14
N LEU A 218 -19.80 -18.55 -8.76
CA LEU A 218 -18.46 -18.33 -9.33
C LEU A 218 -18.51 -18.28 -10.87
N PRO A 219 -19.26 -17.32 -11.47
CA PRO A 219 -19.46 -17.26 -12.92
C PRO A 219 -18.16 -17.04 -13.70
N ASP A 220 -18.11 -17.52 -14.94
CA ASP A 220 -17.02 -17.17 -15.86
C ASP A 220 -16.95 -15.64 -16.02
N TYR A 221 -15.73 -15.10 -16.16
CA TYR A 221 -15.48 -13.66 -16.29
C TYR A 221 -14.38 -13.39 -17.31
N THR A 222 -14.57 -12.34 -18.11
CA THR A 222 -13.54 -11.84 -19.02
C THR A 222 -13.26 -10.39 -18.64
N PRO A 223 -12.07 -10.10 -18.08
CA PRO A 223 -11.72 -8.74 -17.71
C PRO A 223 -11.67 -7.82 -18.96
N PRO A 224 -11.98 -6.52 -18.83
CA PRO A 224 -11.66 -5.53 -19.84
C PRO A 224 -10.17 -5.55 -20.19
N ALA A 225 -9.83 -5.18 -21.45
CA ALA A 225 -8.44 -5.23 -21.92
C ALA A 225 -7.47 -4.28 -21.15
N ASP A 226 -8.04 -3.32 -20.46
CA ASP A 226 -7.36 -2.29 -19.67
C ASP A 226 -7.48 -2.49 -18.14
N ALA A 227 -8.04 -3.62 -17.72
CA ALA A 227 -8.16 -3.94 -16.30
C ALA A 227 -6.77 -4.15 -15.67
N GLY A 228 -6.50 -3.45 -14.56
CA GLY A 228 -5.35 -3.70 -13.71
C GLY A 228 -5.43 -5.08 -13.03
N SER A 229 -4.29 -5.65 -12.69
CA SER A 229 -4.22 -7.00 -12.08
C SER A 229 -4.93 -7.11 -10.74
N MET A 230 -5.05 -6.02 -9.99
CA MET A 230 -5.72 -5.96 -8.66
C MET A 230 -7.17 -5.44 -8.74
N GLY A 231 -7.72 -5.20 -9.92
CA GLY A 231 -9.13 -4.80 -10.09
C GLY A 231 -9.38 -3.31 -10.27
N GLY A 232 -8.35 -2.45 -10.17
CA GLY A 232 -8.45 -1.04 -10.56
C GLY A 232 -8.42 -0.88 -12.07
N ASN A 233 -9.28 -0.05 -12.63
CA ASN A 233 -9.19 0.37 -14.03
C ASN A 233 -8.22 1.54 -14.13
N GLN A 234 -7.19 1.45 -14.96
CA GLN A 234 -6.26 2.56 -15.19
C GLN A 234 -6.88 3.76 -15.91
N HIS A 235 -8.15 3.70 -16.29
CA HIS A 235 -8.85 4.71 -17.08
C HIS A 235 -10.08 5.30 -16.39
N GLY A 236 -10.05 5.46 -15.06
CA GLY A 236 -11.05 6.27 -14.36
C GLY A 236 -11.07 7.75 -14.78
N LEU A 237 -10.17 8.16 -15.69
CA LEU A 237 -10.01 9.54 -16.15
C LEU A 237 -9.88 9.61 -17.67
N GLU A 238 -10.96 9.68 -18.42
CA GLU A 238 -10.89 10.13 -19.81
C GLU A 238 -10.86 11.67 -19.83
N GLY A 239 -9.73 12.25 -20.26
CA GLY A 239 -9.56 13.71 -20.35
C GLY A 239 -9.51 14.46 -19.02
N GLY A 240 -9.11 13.80 -17.93
CA GLY A 240 -8.98 14.43 -16.60
C GLY A 240 -10.31 14.66 -15.87
N VAL A 241 -11.39 14.09 -16.35
CA VAL A 241 -12.71 14.10 -15.69
C VAL A 241 -13.02 12.68 -15.22
N PRO A 242 -13.39 12.46 -13.94
CA PRO A 242 -13.90 11.17 -13.53
C PRO A 242 -15.06 10.80 -14.44
N LEU A 243 -14.95 9.68 -15.16
CA LEU A 243 -16.12 9.09 -15.80
C LEU A 243 -17.03 8.67 -14.65
N GLU A 244 -18.12 9.40 -14.44
CA GLU A 244 -19.24 8.86 -13.69
C GLU A 244 -19.81 7.72 -14.52
N PRO A 245 -19.60 6.45 -14.15
CA PRO A 245 -20.41 5.39 -14.72
C PRO A 245 -21.83 5.70 -14.27
N GLU A 246 -22.77 5.78 -15.18
CA GLU A 246 -24.17 5.67 -14.82
C GLU A 246 -24.30 4.38 -14.01
N ILE A 247 -24.45 4.50 -12.68
CA ILE A 247 -24.58 3.40 -11.74
C ILE A 247 -25.93 2.72 -12.01
N HIS A 248 -26.00 1.92 -13.06
CA HIS A 248 -27.19 1.16 -13.40
C HIS A 248 -26.99 -0.35 -13.22
N ASP A 249 -25.77 -0.81 -12.78
CA ASP A 249 -25.57 -2.22 -12.52
C ASP A 249 -24.72 -2.39 -11.24
N GLU A 250 -25.33 -2.96 -10.18
CA GLU A 250 -24.67 -3.33 -8.94
C GLU A 250 -23.62 -4.45 -9.15
N ASN A 251 -23.50 -4.98 -10.37
CA ASN A 251 -22.61 -6.05 -10.80
C ASN A 251 -21.43 -5.59 -11.67
N VAL A 252 -21.13 -4.29 -11.74
CA VAL A 252 -19.95 -3.79 -12.46
C VAL A 252 -18.69 -4.11 -11.65
N GLY A 253 -17.93 -5.12 -12.09
CA GLY A 253 -16.66 -5.53 -11.51
C GLY A 253 -16.40 -7.02 -11.66
N ALA A 254 -15.17 -7.43 -11.38
CA ALA A 254 -14.84 -8.85 -11.38
C ALA A 254 -15.62 -9.60 -10.29
N PRO A 255 -16.13 -10.82 -10.55
CA PRO A 255 -16.97 -11.56 -9.61
C PRO A 255 -16.22 -11.99 -8.33
N TYR A 256 -14.93 -11.76 -8.26
CA TYR A 256 -14.08 -12.03 -7.11
C TYR A 256 -13.64 -10.74 -6.37
N TRP A 257 -14.08 -9.55 -6.80
CA TRP A 257 -13.78 -8.26 -6.18
C TRP A 257 -15.03 -7.48 -5.77
N GLY A 258 -14.98 -6.86 -4.60
CA GLY A 258 -15.94 -5.85 -4.16
C GLY A 258 -17.39 -6.30 -4.03
N GLN A 259 -17.65 -7.58 -3.68
CA GLN A 259 -19.00 -8.07 -3.44
C GLN A 259 -19.59 -7.48 -2.17
N GLU A 260 -20.87 -7.11 -2.16
CA GLU A 260 -21.55 -6.41 -1.04
C GLU A 260 -21.46 -7.17 0.31
N GLY A 261 -21.41 -8.50 0.29
CA GLY A 261 -21.29 -9.31 1.51
C GLY A 261 -20.04 -9.03 2.35
N VAL A 262 -18.99 -8.44 1.75
CA VAL A 262 -17.75 -8.10 2.46
C VAL A 262 -17.97 -7.08 3.57
N HIS A 263 -18.93 -6.16 3.39
CA HIS A 263 -19.25 -5.11 4.36
C HIS A 263 -19.80 -5.65 5.69
N GLU A 264 -20.45 -6.82 5.69
CA GLU A 264 -20.89 -7.47 6.92
C GLU A 264 -19.71 -7.94 7.77
N VAL A 265 -18.64 -8.42 7.14
CA VAL A 265 -17.41 -8.83 7.81
C VAL A 265 -16.79 -7.64 8.55
N TYR A 266 -16.71 -6.48 7.89
CA TYR A 266 -16.08 -5.30 8.49
C TYR A 266 -16.92 -4.64 9.58
N ARG A 267 -18.24 -4.68 9.49
CA ARG A 267 -19.12 -4.27 10.58
C ARG A 267 -18.98 -5.19 11.81
N ASP A 268 -18.71 -6.46 11.58
CA ASP A 268 -18.45 -7.40 12.65
C ASP A 268 -17.10 -7.15 13.31
N TRP A 269 -16.05 -6.90 12.51
CA TRP A 269 -14.73 -6.54 13.03
C TRP A 269 -14.74 -5.19 13.77
N ARG A 270 -15.50 -4.23 13.28
CA ARG A 270 -15.65 -2.94 13.96
C ARG A 270 -16.14 -3.14 15.41
N LYS A 271 -17.09 -4.05 15.64
CA LYS A 271 -17.55 -4.37 16.99
C LYS A 271 -16.45 -4.95 17.88
N VAL A 272 -15.55 -5.75 17.30
CA VAL A 272 -14.38 -6.26 18.04
C VAL A 272 -13.45 -5.13 18.46
N LEU A 273 -13.17 -4.18 17.56
CA LEU A 273 -12.34 -3.02 17.89
C LEU A 273 -12.99 -2.15 18.99
N ASP A 274 -14.30 -1.99 18.94
CA ASP A 274 -15.07 -1.20 19.90
C ASP A 274 -15.12 -1.85 21.31
N GLU A 275 -14.65 -3.10 21.48
CA GLU A 275 -14.44 -3.74 22.79
C GLU A 275 -13.26 -3.13 23.58
N TYR A 276 -12.37 -2.39 22.91
CA TYR A 276 -11.10 -1.88 23.46
C TYR A 276 -11.15 -0.39 23.74
N ASP A 277 -10.53 0.01 24.85
CA ASP A 277 -10.39 1.42 25.17
C ASP A 277 -9.46 2.16 24.19
N GLY A 278 -9.83 3.37 23.83
CA GLY A 278 -9.10 4.23 22.91
C GLY A 278 -9.44 3.89 21.45
N GLU A 279 -8.87 4.71 20.55
CA GLU A 279 -9.12 4.57 19.11
C GLU A 279 -8.28 3.44 18.50
N ARG A 280 -8.93 2.35 18.11
CA ARG A 280 -8.37 1.26 17.31
C ARG A 280 -8.89 1.39 15.89
N ILE A 281 -8.05 1.16 14.87
CA ILE A 281 -8.44 1.42 13.49
C ILE A 281 -8.33 0.22 12.57
N LEU A 282 -9.12 0.26 11.49
CA LEU A 282 -8.97 -0.57 10.30
C LEU A 282 -8.70 0.35 9.11
N ALA A 283 -7.67 0.05 8.34
CA ALA A 283 -7.35 0.72 7.08
C ALA A 283 -7.49 -0.27 5.92
N ALA A 284 -8.38 0.02 4.97
CA ALA A 284 -8.66 -0.87 3.85
C ALA A 284 -7.67 -0.69 2.70
N GLU A 285 -7.11 -1.79 2.22
CA GLU A 285 -6.63 -1.87 0.86
C GLU A 285 -7.75 -2.39 -0.03
N ALA A 286 -8.38 -1.50 -0.80
CA ALA A 286 -9.49 -1.85 -1.68
C ALA A 286 -9.31 -1.23 -3.06
N TRP A 287 -8.93 -2.07 -4.03
CA TRP A 287 -8.81 -1.72 -5.44
C TRP A 287 -10.16 -1.92 -6.13
N VAL A 288 -11.05 -0.97 -5.98
CA VAL A 288 -12.38 -1.00 -6.60
C VAL A 288 -12.75 0.37 -7.18
N ASP A 289 -13.39 0.36 -8.33
CA ASP A 289 -13.91 1.53 -9.01
C ASP A 289 -15.45 1.52 -9.05
N PRO A 290 -16.08 2.68 -9.09
CA PRO A 290 -15.54 4.03 -8.88
C PRO A 290 -15.23 4.32 -7.39
N LEU A 291 -14.58 5.45 -7.10
CA LEU A 291 -14.21 5.86 -5.73
C LEU A 291 -15.40 5.85 -4.75
N ALA A 292 -16.61 6.09 -5.21
CA ALA A 292 -17.83 5.97 -4.42
C ALA A 292 -18.07 4.54 -3.85
N ARG A 293 -17.54 3.50 -4.50
CA ARG A 293 -17.55 2.14 -3.94
C ARG A 293 -16.53 2.03 -2.81
N VAL A 294 -15.32 2.58 -2.97
CA VAL A 294 -14.29 2.60 -1.90
C VAL A 294 -14.82 3.28 -0.64
N ALA A 295 -15.59 4.35 -0.77
CA ALA A 295 -16.21 5.06 0.34
C ALA A 295 -17.14 4.17 1.19
N LYS A 296 -17.68 3.08 0.65
CA LYS A 296 -18.49 2.13 1.42
C LYS A 296 -17.70 1.45 2.54
N TRP A 297 -16.38 1.22 2.35
CA TRP A 297 -15.52 0.60 3.38
C TRP A 297 -15.31 1.49 4.61
N VAL A 298 -15.48 2.80 4.47
CA VAL A 298 -15.23 3.78 5.53
C VAL A 298 -16.49 4.43 6.08
N ARG A 299 -17.65 3.77 5.93
CA ARG A 299 -18.88 4.15 6.63
C ARG A 299 -18.66 4.09 8.15
N PRO A 300 -19.42 4.86 8.95
CA PRO A 300 -19.15 5.01 10.39
C PRO A 300 -19.15 3.71 11.20
N ASP A 301 -19.82 2.67 10.71
CA ASP A 301 -19.93 1.35 11.33
C ASP A 301 -18.98 0.29 10.74
N GLU A 302 -18.08 0.70 9.85
CA GLU A 302 -17.11 -0.18 9.16
C GLU A 302 -15.66 0.23 9.48
N MET A 303 -14.81 0.35 8.45
CA MET A 303 -13.41 0.73 8.64
C MET A 303 -13.24 2.24 8.85
N HIS A 304 -12.05 2.67 9.16
CA HIS A 304 -11.71 4.07 9.48
C HIS A 304 -11.07 4.78 8.30
N GLN A 305 -10.24 4.07 7.55
CA GLN A 305 -9.48 4.57 6.42
C GLN A 305 -9.56 3.59 5.23
N ALA A 306 -9.46 4.12 4.02
CA ALA A 306 -9.23 3.33 2.81
C ALA A 306 -8.23 4.09 1.93
N PHE A 307 -7.23 3.40 1.41
CA PHE A 307 -6.23 4.01 0.53
C PHE A 307 -6.89 4.61 -0.71
N ASN A 308 -6.54 5.85 -0.99
CA ASN A 308 -7.00 6.55 -2.20
C ASN A 308 -6.09 6.20 -3.38
N PHE A 309 -6.33 5.06 -4.00
CA PHE A 309 -5.55 4.61 -5.15
C PHE A 309 -5.85 5.43 -6.41
N ALA A 310 -7.02 6.03 -6.53
CA ALA A 310 -7.31 6.97 -7.61
C ALA A 310 -6.33 8.17 -7.60
N TYR A 311 -5.99 8.70 -6.41
CA TYR A 311 -4.95 9.73 -6.28
C TYR A 311 -3.54 9.19 -6.59
N LEU A 312 -3.21 7.99 -6.13
CA LEU A 312 -1.92 7.34 -6.40
C LEU A 312 -1.67 7.15 -7.89
N GLU A 313 -2.68 6.75 -8.65
CA GLU A 313 -2.60 6.47 -10.09
C GLU A 313 -2.64 7.74 -10.95
N THR A 314 -3.09 8.87 -10.38
CA THR A 314 -3.23 10.12 -11.13
C THR A 314 -1.87 10.64 -11.64
N PRO A 315 -1.75 10.98 -12.93
CA PRO A 315 -0.52 11.55 -13.49
C PRO A 315 -0.19 12.90 -12.86
N TRP A 316 1.09 13.30 -12.95
CA TRP A 316 1.55 14.61 -12.47
C TRP A 316 1.13 15.73 -13.43
N GLU A 317 -0.15 16.01 -13.49
CA GLU A 317 -0.81 17.01 -14.33
C GLU A 317 -1.86 17.78 -13.53
N ALA A 318 -1.96 19.10 -13.73
CA ALA A 318 -2.79 19.96 -12.89
C ALA A 318 -4.30 19.61 -12.94
N ALA A 319 -4.86 19.43 -14.12
CA ALA A 319 -6.30 19.18 -14.25
C ALA A 319 -6.74 17.84 -13.67
N PRO A 320 -6.06 16.69 -13.97
CA PRO A 320 -6.34 15.40 -13.33
C PRO A 320 -6.19 15.44 -11.80
N LEU A 321 -5.10 16.05 -11.30
CA LEU A 321 -4.87 16.16 -9.86
C LEU A 321 -5.97 16.97 -9.16
N ARG A 322 -6.39 18.11 -9.71
CA ARG A 322 -7.50 18.90 -9.17
C ARG A 322 -8.77 18.07 -9.11
N SER A 323 -9.11 17.41 -10.22
CA SER A 323 -10.32 16.60 -10.33
C SER A 323 -10.35 15.48 -9.29
N VAL A 324 -9.27 14.70 -9.15
CA VAL A 324 -9.23 13.60 -8.20
C VAL A 324 -9.24 14.08 -6.75
N ILE A 325 -8.60 15.22 -6.44
CA ILE A 325 -8.62 15.81 -5.09
C ILE A 325 -10.04 16.22 -4.71
N ASP A 326 -10.73 16.99 -5.56
CA ASP A 326 -12.10 17.45 -5.31
C ASP A 326 -13.06 16.27 -5.15
N HIS A 327 -13.02 15.34 -6.11
CA HIS A 327 -13.88 14.16 -6.08
C HIS A 327 -13.62 13.28 -4.84
N SER A 328 -12.37 13.12 -4.43
CA SER A 328 -12.02 12.34 -3.24
C SER A 328 -12.56 12.98 -1.96
N ILE A 329 -12.34 14.27 -1.78
CA ILE A 329 -12.83 14.99 -0.59
C ILE A 329 -14.35 14.92 -0.51
N GLU A 330 -15.04 15.18 -1.61
CA GLU A 330 -16.51 15.14 -1.67
C GLU A 330 -17.05 13.74 -1.36
N THR A 331 -16.48 12.71 -2.01
CA THR A 331 -16.92 11.31 -1.89
C THR A 331 -16.74 10.78 -0.47
N PHE A 332 -15.58 10.98 0.14
CA PHE A 332 -15.33 10.51 1.51
C PHE A 332 -16.08 11.35 2.55
N ALA A 333 -16.21 12.66 2.36
CA ALA A 333 -17.02 13.50 3.24
C ALA A 333 -18.50 13.10 3.26
N ALA A 334 -19.04 12.60 2.16
CA ALA A 334 -20.43 12.13 2.07
C ALA A 334 -20.74 10.98 3.04
N VAL A 335 -19.72 10.19 3.43
CA VAL A 335 -19.84 9.13 4.44
C VAL A 335 -19.22 9.52 5.80
N GLY A 336 -18.75 10.77 5.95
CA GLY A 336 -18.15 11.28 7.19
C GLY A 336 -16.71 10.85 7.45
N ALA A 337 -16.03 10.27 6.46
CA ALA A 337 -14.63 9.86 6.53
C ALA A 337 -13.69 10.93 5.95
N PRO A 338 -12.42 11.00 6.39
CA PRO A 338 -11.40 11.76 5.70
C PRO A 338 -10.87 10.98 4.48
N SER A 339 -10.32 11.68 3.50
CA SER A 339 -9.50 11.05 2.47
C SER A 339 -8.18 10.53 3.06
N THR A 340 -7.67 9.42 2.53
CA THR A 340 -6.39 8.80 2.94
C THR A 340 -5.44 8.79 1.75
N TRP A 341 -4.53 9.78 1.74
CA TRP A 341 -3.63 10.03 0.63
C TRP A 341 -2.42 9.10 0.63
N VAL A 342 -2.03 8.64 -0.53
CA VAL A 342 -0.88 7.74 -0.72
C VAL A 342 -0.24 7.96 -2.09
N LEU A 343 1.09 7.94 -2.17
CA LEU A 343 1.86 8.05 -3.42
C LEU A 343 2.64 6.78 -3.75
N SER A 344 3.01 5.97 -2.76
CA SER A 344 3.74 4.72 -2.94
C SER A 344 3.42 3.72 -1.84
N ASN A 345 3.64 2.44 -2.15
CA ASN A 345 3.67 1.34 -1.19
C ASN A 345 4.61 0.24 -1.73
N HIS A 346 4.63 -0.92 -1.09
CA HIS A 346 5.47 -2.05 -1.46
C HIS A 346 4.98 -2.85 -2.69
N ASP A 347 3.87 -2.45 -3.30
CA ASP A 347 3.24 -3.14 -4.45
C ASP A 347 3.24 -2.31 -5.74
N VAL A 348 3.70 -1.06 -5.66
CA VAL A 348 3.75 -0.16 -6.82
C VAL A 348 5.15 0.40 -7.04
N ILE A 349 5.45 0.75 -8.27
CA ILE A 349 6.68 1.46 -8.63
C ILE A 349 6.78 2.73 -7.78
N ARG A 350 7.96 2.96 -7.15
CA ARG A 350 8.20 4.16 -6.34
C ARG A 350 7.84 5.43 -7.12
N HIS A 351 7.13 6.35 -6.49
CA HIS A 351 6.65 7.57 -7.18
C HIS A 351 7.79 8.44 -7.73
N ALA A 352 9.00 8.38 -7.13
CA ALA A 352 10.20 9.02 -7.68
C ALA A 352 10.63 8.45 -9.05
N SER A 353 10.09 7.32 -9.46
CA SER A 353 10.23 6.77 -10.81
C SER A 353 8.91 6.82 -11.58
N ARG A 354 7.79 6.42 -10.96
CA ARG A 354 6.48 6.33 -11.62
C ARG A 354 6.04 7.65 -12.25
N LEU A 355 6.20 8.78 -11.54
CA LEU A 355 5.77 10.09 -12.03
C LEU A 355 6.62 10.63 -13.21
N ALA A 356 7.70 9.95 -13.57
CA ALA A 356 8.53 10.31 -14.72
C ALA A 356 8.58 9.22 -15.81
N LEU A 357 7.75 8.18 -15.70
CA LEU A 357 7.56 7.21 -16.79
C LEU A 357 7.00 7.91 -18.02
N THR A 358 7.49 7.54 -19.20
CA THR A 358 7.02 8.06 -20.49
C THR A 358 6.26 7.02 -21.31
N ALA A 359 6.02 5.86 -20.72
CA ALA A 359 5.15 4.80 -21.24
C ALA A 359 4.33 4.22 -20.08
N ASP A 360 3.13 3.78 -20.38
CA ASP A 360 2.24 3.17 -19.39
C ASP A 360 2.87 1.89 -18.83
N SER A 361 2.74 1.70 -17.53
CA SER A 361 3.10 0.46 -16.84
C SER A 361 1.90 0.02 -16.03
N LEU A 362 1.36 -1.15 -16.35
CA LEU A 362 0.24 -1.72 -15.61
C LEU A 362 0.66 -2.03 -14.17
N GLN A 363 -0.25 -1.83 -13.24
CA GLN A 363 -0.04 -2.16 -11.84
C GLN A 363 0.38 -3.62 -11.67
N GLY A 364 1.38 -3.86 -10.81
CA GLY A 364 1.92 -5.20 -10.55
C GLY A 364 2.91 -5.71 -11.60
N HIS A 365 3.06 -5.04 -12.76
CA HIS A 365 4.03 -5.47 -13.77
C HIS A 365 5.47 -5.08 -13.41
N GLY A 366 5.66 -4.00 -12.65
CA GLY A 366 6.98 -3.46 -12.35
C GLY A 366 7.71 -2.91 -13.57
N ILE A 367 8.92 -2.41 -13.36
CA ILE A 367 9.84 -1.99 -14.44
C ILE A 367 11.21 -2.61 -14.26
N GLY A 368 11.89 -2.84 -15.37
CA GLY A 368 13.25 -3.36 -15.42
C GLY A 368 14.04 -2.80 -16.58
N PRO A 369 15.29 -3.25 -16.80
CA PRO A 369 16.20 -2.63 -17.78
C PRO A 369 15.68 -2.58 -19.22
N LYS A 370 14.73 -3.45 -19.57
CA LYS A 370 14.16 -3.56 -20.92
C LYS A 370 12.77 -2.93 -21.04
N SER A 371 12.25 -2.32 -19.97
CA SER A 371 10.95 -1.66 -20.01
C SER A 371 10.97 -0.44 -20.90
N PRO A 372 9.92 -0.17 -21.69
CA PRO A 372 9.82 1.06 -22.45
C PRO A 372 9.63 2.26 -21.53
N GLY A 373 10.02 3.45 -21.99
CA GLY A 373 9.71 4.70 -21.30
C GLY A 373 10.30 4.85 -19.90
N LEU A 374 11.49 4.29 -19.66
CA LEU A 374 12.15 4.37 -18.36
C LEU A 374 12.27 5.83 -17.87
N PRO A 375 12.13 6.07 -16.55
CA PRO A 375 12.07 7.40 -15.99
C PRO A 375 13.44 8.11 -16.05
N ASP A 376 13.45 9.42 -16.34
CA ASP A 376 14.60 10.27 -16.04
C ASP A 376 14.67 10.47 -14.49
N PRO A 377 15.76 10.07 -13.82
CA PRO A 377 15.84 10.11 -12.37
C PRO A 377 15.84 11.54 -11.79
N VAL A 378 16.31 12.54 -12.54
CA VAL A 378 16.31 13.93 -12.10
C VAL A 378 14.89 14.51 -12.15
N VAL A 379 14.18 14.25 -13.23
CA VAL A 379 12.76 14.63 -13.36
C VAL A 379 11.92 13.90 -12.32
N GLY A 380 12.15 12.59 -12.16
CA GLY A 380 11.43 11.76 -11.20
C GLY A 380 11.56 12.25 -9.75
N LEU A 381 12.78 12.52 -9.30
CA LEU A 381 13.01 13.06 -7.95
C LEU A 381 12.35 14.44 -7.76
N ARG A 382 12.41 15.31 -8.77
CA ARG A 382 11.81 16.64 -8.70
C ARG A 382 10.28 16.55 -8.58
N ARG A 383 9.64 15.73 -9.42
CA ARG A 383 8.20 15.47 -9.37
C ARG A 383 7.77 14.81 -8.06
N ALA A 384 8.53 13.83 -7.58
CA ALA A 384 8.24 13.17 -6.30
C ALA A 384 8.20 14.15 -5.14
N ARG A 385 9.21 15.02 -5.04
CA ARG A 385 9.28 16.07 -4.01
C ARG A 385 8.10 17.06 -4.12
N ALA A 386 7.74 17.42 -5.35
CA ALA A 386 6.62 18.33 -5.60
C ALA A 386 5.27 17.67 -5.27
N ALA A 387 5.07 16.42 -5.67
CA ALA A 387 3.86 15.65 -5.38
C ALA A 387 3.65 15.42 -3.88
N THR A 388 4.72 15.09 -3.15
CA THR A 388 4.66 14.96 -1.69
C THR A 388 4.33 16.28 -1.02
N ALA A 389 4.91 17.39 -1.48
CA ALA A 389 4.59 18.71 -0.94
C ALA A 389 3.13 19.11 -1.20
N LEU A 390 2.55 18.72 -2.35
CA LEU A 390 1.12 18.88 -2.61
C LEU A 390 0.29 17.97 -1.69
N MET A 391 0.58 16.66 -1.65
CA MET A 391 -0.15 15.68 -0.85
C MET A 391 -0.22 16.05 0.62
N LEU A 392 0.90 16.42 1.22
CA LEU A 392 0.97 16.75 2.65
C LEU A 392 0.32 18.11 2.98
N ALA A 393 -0.06 18.90 2.01
CA ALA A 393 -0.88 20.11 2.18
C ALA A 393 -2.39 19.82 2.21
N LEU A 394 -2.84 18.62 1.80
CA LEU A 394 -4.25 18.26 1.69
C LEU A 394 -4.84 17.86 3.06
N PRO A 395 -6.15 18.08 3.30
CA PRO A 395 -6.85 17.58 4.48
C PRO A 395 -6.98 16.06 4.46
N GLY A 396 -7.08 15.44 5.62
CA GLY A 396 -7.16 13.99 5.79
C GLY A 396 -5.87 13.38 6.33
N SER A 397 -5.70 12.07 6.19
CA SER A 397 -4.50 11.33 6.56
C SER A 397 -3.59 11.08 5.36
N ALA A 398 -2.32 10.75 5.61
CA ALA A 398 -1.35 10.46 4.56
C ALA A 398 -0.47 9.27 4.94
N TYR A 399 -0.19 8.41 3.96
CA TYR A 399 0.76 7.30 4.11
C TYR A 399 2.03 7.60 3.34
N ILE A 400 3.16 7.28 3.95
CA ILE A 400 4.52 7.45 3.41
C ILE A 400 5.18 6.09 3.39
N TYR A 401 5.58 5.62 2.23
CA TYR A 401 6.32 4.36 2.11
C TYR A 401 7.80 4.57 2.43
N GLN A 402 8.41 3.61 3.13
CA GLN A 402 9.84 3.66 3.48
C GLN A 402 10.73 4.00 2.27
N GLY A 403 11.60 4.99 2.47
CA GLY A 403 12.53 5.50 1.45
C GLY A 403 11.98 6.64 0.59
N GLU A 404 10.70 7.00 0.70
CA GLU A 404 10.17 8.21 0.06
C GLU A 404 10.86 9.47 0.59
N GLU A 405 11.07 9.52 1.91
CA GLU A 405 11.73 10.63 2.59
C GLU A 405 13.20 10.79 2.17
N LEU A 406 13.77 9.76 1.57
CA LEU A 406 15.11 9.80 0.99
C LEU A 406 15.10 10.14 -0.51
N GLY A 407 13.93 10.11 -1.15
CA GLY A 407 13.78 10.29 -2.59
C GLY A 407 14.24 9.07 -3.40
N LEU A 408 14.19 7.87 -2.83
CA LEU A 408 14.66 6.66 -3.50
C LEU A 408 13.88 6.37 -4.78
N PRO A 409 14.59 6.19 -5.91
CA PRO A 409 13.97 5.71 -7.14
C PRO A 409 13.73 4.19 -7.08
N GLU A 410 12.99 3.67 -8.05
CA GLU A 410 12.88 2.24 -8.30
C GLU A 410 14.24 1.63 -8.62
N ALA A 411 14.53 0.43 -8.10
CA ALA A 411 15.74 -0.31 -8.46
C ALA A 411 15.51 -1.06 -9.78
N VAL A 412 15.66 -0.36 -10.90
CA VAL A 412 15.38 -0.89 -12.24
C VAL A 412 16.35 -1.99 -12.67
N ASP A 413 17.62 -1.88 -12.28
CA ASP A 413 18.72 -2.74 -12.75
C ASP A 413 18.95 -3.98 -11.86
N LEU A 414 17.90 -4.48 -11.18
CA LEU A 414 18.02 -5.72 -10.40
C LEU A 414 18.37 -6.89 -11.33
N PRO A 415 19.38 -7.71 -10.99
CA PRO A 415 19.72 -8.92 -11.73
C PRO A 415 18.54 -9.91 -11.73
N ASP A 416 18.33 -10.57 -12.88
CA ASP A 416 17.22 -11.53 -13.03
C ASP A 416 17.30 -12.67 -11.99
N GLU A 417 18.52 -13.12 -11.64
CA GLU A 417 18.77 -14.15 -10.63
C GLU A 417 18.50 -13.73 -9.18
N ALA A 418 18.40 -12.43 -8.92
CA ALA A 418 18.09 -11.90 -7.59
C ALA A 418 16.58 -11.72 -7.35
N ARG A 419 15.77 -11.81 -8.41
CA ARG A 419 14.34 -11.57 -8.32
C ARG A 419 13.63 -12.64 -7.51
N GLN A 420 12.66 -12.22 -6.69
CA GLN A 420 11.93 -13.10 -5.77
C GLN A 420 10.39 -12.95 -5.87
N ASP A 421 9.90 -11.95 -6.61
CA ASP A 421 8.46 -11.75 -6.77
C ASP A 421 7.80 -12.92 -7.52
N PRO A 422 6.68 -13.50 -7.01
CA PRO A 422 5.93 -14.55 -7.68
C PRO A 422 5.55 -14.20 -9.13
N THR A 423 5.25 -12.93 -9.41
CA THR A 423 4.91 -12.45 -10.75
C THR A 423 6.01 -12.76 -11.77
N TRP A 424 7.28 -12.55 -11.40
CA TRP A 424 8.42 -12.85 -12.25
C TRP A 424 8.44 -14.32 -12.69
N PHE A 425 8.25 -15.22 -11.74
CA PHE A 425 8.30 -16.68 -12.00
C PHE A 425 7.06 -17.17 -12.75
N ARG A 426 5.88 -16.67 -12.43
CA ARG A 426 4.62 -17.12 -13.06
C ARG A 426 4.42 -16.58 -14.49
N THR A 427 5.16 -15.55 -14.85
CA THR A 427 5.14 -14.97 -16.21
C THR A 427 6.40 -15.27 -17.02
N ASP A 428 7.22 -16.24 -16.59
CA ASP A 428 8.47 -16.61 -17.25
C ASP A 428 9.38 -15.39 -17.55
N GLY A 429 9.38 -14.40 -16.63
CA GLY A 429 10.18 -13.19 -16.75
C GLY A 429 9.61 -12.10 -17.67
N GLU A 430 8.36 -12.23 -18.12
CA GLU A 430 7.70 -11.19 -18.92
C GLU A 430 7.35 -9.93 -18.09
N ARG A 431 7.05 -10.13 -16.80
CA ARG A 431 6.73 -9.05 -15.85
C ARG A 431 7.79 -9.01 -14.75
N TYR A 432 8.34 -7.82 -14.49
CA TYR A 432 9.41 -7.65 -13.50
C TYR A 432 8.92 -7.74 -12.05
N GLY A 433 7.63 -7.52 -11.80
CA GLY A 433 7.05 -7.57 -10.47
C GLY A 433 7.50 -6.40 -9.57
N ARG A 434 7.46 -6.63 -8.26
CA ARG A 434 7.57 -5.58 -7.22
C ARG A 434 8.94 -5.49 -6.55
N ASP A 435 9.91 -6.32 -6.92
CA ASP A 435 11.21 -6.35 -6.24
C ASP A 435 11.94 -5.00 -6.26
N GLY A 436 11.76 -4.22 -7.33
CA GLY A 436 12.44 -2.92 -7.48
C GLY A 436 12.08 -1.87 -6.42
N CYS A 437 10.84 -1.90 -5.88
CA CYS A 437 10.45 -1.02 -4.79
C CYS A 437 10.77 -1.59 -3.39
N ARG A 438 11.20 -2.85 -3.30
CA ARG A 438 11.37 -3.60 -2.05
C ARG A 438 12.83 -3.74 -1.58
N VAL A 439 13.78 -3.16 -2.28
CA VAL A 439 15.22 -3.19 -1.96
C VAL A 439 15.50 -2.58 -0.57
N PRO A 440 16.43 -3.17 0.22
CA PRO A 440 16.82 -2.68 1.55
C PRO A 440 17.24 -1.21 1.59
N LEU A 441 16.81 -0.49 2.65
CA LEU A 441 17.03 0.94 2.83
C LEU A 441 18.50 1.28 3.10
N PRO A 442 19.01 2.41 2.57
CA PRO A 442 20.31 2.96 2.90
C PRO A 442 20.21 3.95 4.09
N TRP A 443 20.88 3.63 5.19
CA TRP A 443 20.95 4.45 6.39
C TRP A 443 22.26 5.25 6.50
N GLU A 444 23.38 4.61 6.17
CA GLU A 444 24.75 5.10 6.38
C GLU A 444 25.62 4.80 5.16
N SER A 445 25.95 5.81 4.39
CA SER A 445 26.55 5.71 3.06
C SER A 445 27.85 4.91 2.96
N ASP A 446 28.67 4.95 4.01
CA ASP A 446 30.00 4.34 4.05
C ASP A 446 30.04 3.03 4.88
N ALA A 447 28.89 2.58 5.41
CA ALA A 447 28.78 1.35 6.19
C ALA A 447 28.47 0.13 5.29
N PRO A 448 28.69 -1.11 5.79
CA PRO A 448 28.24 -2.33 5.11
C PRO A 448 26.75 -2.24 4.77
N SER A 449 26.35 -2.78 3.62
CA SER A 449 24.98 -2.69 3.08
C SER A 449 24.33 -1.30 3.27
N TYR A 450 25.13 -0.24 3.16
CA TYR A 450 24.71 1.16 3.43
C TYR A 450 24.02 1.32 4.78
N GLY A 451 24.48 0.62 5.82
CA GLY A 451 23.93 0.69 7.18
C GLY A 451 22.58 0.00 7.36
N PHE A 452 22.11 -0.76 6.39
CA PHE A 452 20.95 -1.63 6.53
C PHE A 452 21.17 -2.68 7.60
N GLY A 453 22.34 -3.34 7.56
CA GLY A 453 22.78 -4.32 8.54
C GLY A 453 24.26 -4.21 8.86
N PRO A 454 24.78 -5.02 9.81
CA PRO A 454 26.18 -5.02 10.18
C PRO A 454 27.11 -5.74 9.17
N THR A 455 26.55 -6.35 8.14
CA THR A 455 27.26 -7.09 7.08
C THR A 455 26.92 -6.54 5.70
N ASP A 456 27.65 -6.97 4.66
CA ASP A 456 27.32 -6.60 3.26
C ASP A 456 26.22 -7.48 2.64
N THR A 457 25.66 -8.42 3.42
CA THR A 457 24.61 -9.31 2.93
C THR A 457 23.27 -8.59 2.91
N THR A 458 22.53 -8.73 1.81
CA THR A 458 21.15 -8.24 1.66
C THR A 458 20.33 -9.23 0.84
N TRP A 459 19.06 -9.40 1.14
CA TRP A 459 18.18 -10.34 0.43
C TRP A 459 17.88 -9.91 -1.02
N LEU A 460 17.89 -8.60 -1.30
CA LEU A 460 17.95 -8.02 -2.64
C LEU A 460 19.14 -7.07 -2.71
N PRO A 461 19.88 -7.05 -3.84
CA PRO A 461 21.06 -6.21 -3.96
C PRO A 461 20.68 -4.74 -4.01
N GLN A 462 21.38 -3.92 -3.23
CA GLN A 462 21.19 -2.46 -3.24
C GLN A 462 21.92 -1.85 -4.44
N PRO A 463 21.27 -0.95 -5.22
CA PRO A 463 21.95 -0.20 -6.28
C PRO A 463 23.10 0.66 -5.72
N ALA A 464 24.26 0.66 -6.38
CA ALA A 464 25.43 1.38 -5.90
C ALA A 464 25.17 2.89 -5.70
N GLN A 465 24.33 3.50 -6.54
CA GLN A 465 23.94 4.90 -6.45
C GLN A 465 23.09 5.22 -5.19
N TRP A 466 22.54 4.21 -4.50
CA TRP A 466 21.74 4.44 -3.29
C TRP A 466 22.58 4.93 -2.11
N ALA A 467 23.90 4.77 -2.13
CA ALA A 467 24.80 5.42 -1.17
C ALA A 467 24.63 6.96 -1.12
N GLU A 468 24.30 7.59 -2.25
CA GLU A 468 24.07 9.04 -2.32
C GLU A 468 22.74 9.46 -1.68
N PHE A 469 21.77 8.54 -1.62
CA PHE A 469 20.47 8.75 -1.00
C PHE A 469 20.45 8.36 0.48
N ALA A 470 21.53 7.80 1.01
CA ALA A 470 21.59 7.35 2.39
C ALA A 470 21.21 8.47 3.38
N ARG A 471 20.52 8.08 4.46
CA ARG A 471 19.95 9.02 5.44
C ARG A 471 20.99 9.94 6.07
N ASP A 472 22.20 9.43 6.36
CA ASP A 472 23.31 10.20 6.92
C ASP A 472 23.79 11.32 5.99
N ARG A 473 23.69 11.11 4.66
CA ARG A 473 24.03 12.14 3.65
C ARG A 473 23.03 13.27 3.58
N GLN A 474 21.81 13.04 4.05
CA GLN A 474 20.69 13.99 3.93
C GLN A 474 20.39 14.69 5.24
N ARG A 475 20.65 14.06 6.38
CA ARG A 475 20.35 14.59 7.71
C ARG A 475 21.09 15.92 7.96
N GLY A 476 20.31 16.97 8.27
CA GLY A 476 20.83 18.32 8.50
C GLY A 476 21.31 19.05 7.25
N VAL A 477 21.15 18.47 6.07
CA VAL A 477 21.54 19.10 4.81
C VAL A 477 20.36 19.88 4.24
N ALA A 478 20.48 21.20 4.25
CA ALA A 478 19.44 22.10 3.74
C ALA A 478 19.09 21.76 2.28
N GLY A 479 17.79 21.58 1.99
CA GLY A 479 17.30 21.26 0.66
C GLY A 479 17.36 19.77 0.31
N SER A 480 17.85 18.87 1.17
CA SER A 480 17.73 17.43 0.99
C SER A 480 16.26 16.99 1.01
N THR A 481 15.97 15.81 0.50
CA THR A 481 14.61 15.28 0.51
C THR A 481 14.16 14.95 1.93
N LEU A 482 15.03 14.40 2.76
CA LEU A 482 14.76 14.15 4.18
C LEU A 482 14.34 15.41 4.94
N GLU A 483 15.09 16.51 4.80
CA GLU A 483 14.77 17.76 5.48
C GLU A 483 13.52 18.44 4.91
N LEU A 484 13.20 18.20 3.63
CA LEU A 484 11.93 18.62 3.06
C LEU A 484 10.76 17.89 3.73
N TYR A 485 10.81 16.54 3.85
CA TYR A 485 9.75 15.76 4.51
C TYR A 485 9.58 16.17 5.97
N ARG A 486 10.66 16.36 6.72
CA ARG A 486 10.61 16.86 8.11
C ARG A 486 9.91 18.22 8.19
N SER A 487 10.25 19.13 7.31
CA SER A 487 9.64 20.46 7.26
C SER A 487 8.17 20.41 6.88
N LEU A 488 7.81 19.62 5.88
CA LEU A 488 6.42 19.43 5.44
C LEU A 488 5.54 18.86 6.57
N LEU A 489 6.00 17.82 7.27
CA LEU A 489 5.27 17.21 8.38
C LEU A 489 5.13 18.17 9.57
N ALA A 490 6.19 18.91 9.88
CA ALA A 490 6.17 19.91 10.95
C ALA A 490 5.18 21.05 10.66
N GLU A 491 5.22 21.62 9.45
CA GLU A 491 4.33 22.72 9.05
C GLU A 491 2.87 22.24 8.88
N ARG A 492 2.65 21.01 8.33
CA ARG A 492 1.33 20.38 8.26
C ARG A 492 0.68 20.33 9.64
N ARG A 493 1.42 19.89 10.66
CA ARG A 493 0.94 19.80 12.04
C ARG A 493 0.75 21.17 12.66
N ALA A 494 1.75 22.06 12.56
CA ALA A 494 1.72 23.38 13.16
C ALA A 494 0.55 24.24 12.63
N ARG A 495 0.16 24.05 11.37
CA ARG A 495 -0.91 24.81 10.71
C ARG A 495 -2.22 24.06 10.61
N SER A 496 -2.30 22.84 11.18
CA SER A 496 -3.50 22.00 11.18
C SER A 496 -4.07 21.73 9.78
N LEU A 497 -3.20 21.57 8.78
CA LEU A 497 -3.63 21.41 7.37
C LEU A 497 -4.49 20.14 7.16
N ALA A 498 -4.28 19.12 7.97
CA ALA A 498 -5.04 17.88 7.90
C ALA A 498 -6.55 18.03 8.23
N THR A 499 -6.95 19.14 8.86
CA THR A 499 -8.33 19.43 9.22
C THR A 499 -8.89 20.68 8.54
N GLY A 500 -8.17 21.23 7.56
CA GLY A 500 -8.58 22.42 6.83
C GLY A 500 -9.57 22.12 5.70
N ASP A 501 -10.09 23.20 5.14
CA ASP A 501 -10.93 23.18 3.94
C ASP A 501 -10.14 23.76 2.77
N LEU A 502 -10.35 23.23 1.57
CA LEU A 502 -9.67 23.69 0.36
C LEU A 502 -10.46 24.75 -0.39
N GLU A 503 -9.76 25.80 -0.81
CA GLU A 503 -10.27 26.84 -1.70
C GLU A 503 -9.33 26.97 -2.91
N TRP A 504 -9.80 26.64 -4.12
CA TRP A 504 -9.00 26.79 -5.33
C TRP A 504 -8.83 28.26 -5.70
N ILE A 505 -7.62 28.63 -6.08
CA ILE A 505 -7.26 29.99 -6.50
C ILE A 505 -6.96 30.00 -7.99
N GLU A 506 -7.73 30.76 -8.74
CA GLU A 506 -7.61 30.82 -10.20
C GLU A 506 -6.57 31.85 -10.65
N GLY A 507 -6.12 31.76 -11.92
CA GLY A 507 -5.32 32.79 -12.57
C GLY A 507 -3.84 32.47 -12.72
N PHE A 508 -3.42 31.20 -12.47
CA PHE A 508 -2.02 30.75 -12.60
C PHE A 508 -1.69 30.02 -13.91
N GLY A 509 -2.67 29.74 -14.76
CA GLY A 509 -2.51 28.95 -15.99
C GLY A 509 -2.94 27.49 -15.81
N ASP A 510 -3.00 26.76 -16.93
CA ASP A 510 -3.61 25.42 -16.98
C ASP A 510 -2.72 24.32 -16.33
N ASP A 511 -1.41 24.55 -16.27
CA ASP A 511 -0.44 23.60 -15.70
C ASP A 511 -0.15 23.85 -14.21
N VAL A 512 -0.90 24.74 -13.55
CA VAL A 512 -0.64 25.14 -12.16
C VAL A 512 -1.85 24.91 -11.28
N LEU A 513 -1.66 24.16 -10.20
CA LEU A 513 -2.60 24.07 -9.11
C LEU A 513 -2.28 25.14 -8.06
N ALA A 514 -3.27 25.95 -7.72
CA ALA A 514 -3.16 26.87 -6.60
C ALA A 514 -4.34 26.65 -5.66
N VAL A 515 -4.08 26.25 -4.43
CA VAL A 515 -5.11 25.92 -3.45
C VAL A 515 -4.75 26.52 -2.09
N ARG A 516 -5.73 27.15 -1.46
CA ARG A 516 -5.62 27.61 -0.07
C ARG A 516 -6.14 26.53 0.86
N ASN A 517 -5.37 26.23 1.89
CA ASN A 517 -5.78 25.40 3.02
C ASN A 517 -5.45 26.16 4.32
N GLY A 518 -6.47 26.68 4.98
CA GLY A 518 -6.32 27.53 6.16
C GLY A 518 -5.41 28.75 5.91
N SER A 519 -4.28 28.82 6.62
CA SER A 519 -3.30 29.91 6.52
C SER A 519 -2.20 29.67 5.48
N VAL A 520 -2.35 28.66 4.62
CA VAL A 520 -1.35 28.30 3.59
C VAL A 520 -1.94 28.38 2.21
N LEU A 521 -1.28 29.08 1.31
CA LEU A 521 -1.48 28.97 -0.14
C LEU A 521 -0.44 28.02 -0.70
N VAL A 522 -0.88 26.92 -1.28
CA VAL A 522 -0.07 25.93 -1.98
C VAL A 522 -0.13 26.21 -3.47
N VAL A 523 1.02 26.34 -4.10
CA VAL A 523 1.14 26.51 -5.55
C VAL A 523 2.00 25.38 -6.09
N ALA A 524 1.43 24.51 -6.91
CA ALA A 524 2.10 23.39 -7.56
C ALA A 524 2.15 23.62 -9.07
N ASN A 525 3.34 23.80 -9.62
CA ASN A 525 3.59 23.92 -11.04
C ASN A 525 3.91 22.53 -11.60
N THR A 526 2.97 21.93 -12.33
CA THR A 526 3.13 20.62 -12.97
C THR A 526 3.70 20.72 -14.38
N GLY A 527 3.75 21.93 -14.94
CA GLY A 527 4.32 22.21 -16.26
C GLY A 527 5.84 22.36 -16.27
N SER A 528 6.38 22.67 -17.45
CA SER A 528 7.82 22.93 -17.66
C SER A 528 8.20 24.40 -17.49
N ASP A 529 7.28 25.32 -17.76
CA ASP A 529 7.54 26.76 -17.76
C ASP A 529 7.49 27.32 -16.32
N PRO A 530 8.41 28.22 -15.95
CA PRO A 530 8.41 28.80 -14.62
C PRO A 530 7.23 29.77 -14.42
N VAL A 531 6.73 29.85 -13.19
CA VAL A 531 5.59 30.69 -12.81
C VAL A 531 5.99 31.68 -11.72
N GLU A 532 5.48 32.89 -11.75
CA GLU A 532 5.71 33.86 -10.67
C GLU A 532 4.76 33.61 -9.50
N LEU A 533 5.31 33.41 -8.31
CA LEU A 533 4.56 33.27 -7.07
C LEU A 533 3.89 34.61 -6.66
N PRO A 534 2.66 34.58 -6.13
CA PRO A 534 2.00 35.78 -5.62
C PRO A 534 2.73 36.38 -4.41
N ALA A 535 2.42 37.58 -4.02
CA ALA A 535 2.97 38.21 -2.82
C ALA A 535 2.66 37.36 -1.56
N GLY A 536 3.60 37.30 -0.64
CA GLY A 536 3.52 36.51 0.60
C GLY A 536 4.87 35.87 0.94
N ASP A 537 5.06 35.46 2.18
CA ASP A 537 6.28 34.78 2.61
C ASP A 537 6.26 33.32 2.20
N VAL A 538 7.32 32.84 1.54
CA VAL A 538 7.48 31.43 1.24
C VAL A 538 7.82 30.68 2.52
N ILE A 539 6.96 29.76 2.93
CA ILE A 539 7.15 28.89 4.11
C ILE A 539 8.16 27.80 3.76
N LEU A 540 7.93 27.12 2.63
CA LEU A 540 8.82 26.08 2.10
C LEU A 540 8.57 25.88 0.58
N ALA A 541 9.53 25.25 -0.09
CA ALA A 541 9.38 24.82 -1.48
C ALA A 541 10.08 23.48 -1.71
N SER A 542 9.58 22.68 -2.63
CA SER A 542 10.14 21.37 -2.99
C SER A 542 11.46 21.46 -3.76
N ALA A 543 11.80 22.65 -4.28
CA ALA A 543 13.07 22.95 -4.93
C ALA A 543 13.54 24.38 -4.54
N VAL A 544 14.79 24.69 -4.86
CA VAL A 544 15.34 26.04 -4.67
C VAL A 544 14.65 27.02 -5.63
N LEU A 545 14.19 28.14 -5.10
CA LEU A 545 13.56 29.21 -5.87
C LEU A 545 14.59 30.28 -6.26
N ASP A 546 14.41 30.87 -7.43
CA ASP A 546 15.11 32.10 -7.82
C ASP A 546 14.16 33.30 -7.57
N GLY A 547 14.35 33.94 -6.43
CA GLY A 547 13.43 34.99 -5.98
C GLY A 547 12.02 34.45 -5.74
N ARG A 548 11.08 34.86 -6.58
CA ARG A 548 9.68 34.40 -6.52
C ARG A 548 9.30 33.51 -7.71
N THR A 549 10.27 33.11 -8.50
CA THR A 549 10.03 32.23 -9.65
C THR A 549 9.96 30.79 -9.20
N LEU A 550 8.81 30.13 -9.41
CA LEU A 550 8.55 28.72 -9.14
C LEU A 550 8.89 27.91 -10.40
N PRO A 551 9.94 27.10 -10.39
CA PRO A 551 10.30 26.26 -11.54
C PRO A 551 9.20 25.24 -11.89
N GLY A 552 9.30 24.65 -13.08
CA GLY A 552 8.48 23.49 -13.43
C GLY A 552 8.70 22.30 -12.48
N ASP A 553 7.70 21.43 -12.37
CA ASP A 553 7.68 20.27 -11.46
C ASP A 553 8.04 20.64 -9.99
N THR A 554 7.49 21.75 -9.50
CA THR A 554 7.82 22.28 -8.16
C THR A 554 6.56 22.73 -7.43
N THR A 555 6.50 22.47 -6.13
CA THR A 555 5.43 22.93 -5.23
C THR A 555 6.01 23.85 -4.15
N ALA A 556 5.34 24.98 -3.91
CA ALA A 556 5.66 25.91 -2.84
C ALA A 556 4.47 26.16 -1.91
N TRP A 557 4.73 26.35 -0.62
CA TRP A 557 3.77 26.80 0.39
C TRP A 557 4.08 28.23 0.79
N LEU A 558 3.07 29.08 0.77
CA LEU A 558 3.17 30.48 1.13
C LEU A 558 2.24 30.78 2.30
N ALA A 559 2.63 31.73 3.14
CA ALA A 559 1.72 32.29 4.13
C ALA A 559 0.60 33.07 3.42
N ALA A 560 -0.66 32.69 3.70
CA ALA A 560 -1.87 33.26 3.08
C ALA A 560 -2.46 34.37 3.94
#